data_febb09eefba6bed82136ad685157701a
#
_entry.id   febb09eefba6bed82136ad685157701a
#
_cell.length_a   1.000
_cell.length_b   1.000
_cell.length_c   1.000
_cell.angle_alpha   90.00
_cell.angle_beta   90.00
_cell.angle_gamma   90.00
#
_symmetry.space_group_name_H-M   'P 1'
#
loop_
_entity.id
_entity.type
_entity.pdbx_description
1 polymer ?
#
loop_
_entity_poly.entity_id
_entity_poly.type
_entity_poly.pdbx_seq_one_letter_code
_entity_poly.pdbx_strand_id
1 'polypeptide(L)'
;MPTPCTAEHCAVILLNHRNAPDTVACLRALAAMSPQPGMIIVVDNNSSDDSVERIMREWSAFTSPLLVRQEKGCIPVAPAGVRHILLSRSVNDGFSAGNNAGIRLALQDKGCKAVWLLNNDTAPEPEALNALCLRMSKETPPGIVGSTLVYAHNRGIVQTLAGGKLNNLLGTTSSFGGGMGIGEALRQWPKNLVEQQLDDIIGASMFIRRTVLEQTGYLDEAFFLYGEETEFCIRVRKAGFNFAWAPDSIVYHKEGGSTGAESAAEGRKFSRPAWVDYLGLRNRVYMMRKHYPWALPLVLLSYLGVMLNRVRRGQADRIPLVCRAAWDGLRGRMGKPDHLFPALRD
;
A
#
# COMPACT_ATOMS: atom_id res chain seq x y z
N MET A 1 -8.29 -30.55 -7.14
CA MET A 1 -8.31 -29.12 -7.49
C MET A 1 -8.00 -28.33 -6.23
N PRO A 2 -7.22 -27.25 -6.26
CA PRO A 2 -7.03 -26.43 -5.08
C PRO A 2 -8.38 -25.83 -4.66
N THR A 3 -8.64 -25.81 -3.37
CA THR A 3 -9.89 -25.22 -2.82
C THR A 3 -9.95 -23.74 -3.21
N PRO A 4 -11.06 -23.24 -3.76
CA PRO A 4 -11.17 -21.85 -4.20
C PRO A 4 -10.91 -20.87 -3.04
N CYS A 5 -10.42 -19.69 -3.35
CA CYS A 5 -10.29 -18.61 -2.40
C CYS A 5 -11.67 -17.96 -2.22
N THR A 6 -12.21 -18.00 -1.02
CA THR A 6 -13.48 -17.34 -0.67
C THR A 6 -13.20 -16.26 0.39
N ALA A 7 -14.11 -15.32 0.58
CA ALA A 7 -13.94 -14.21 1.51
C ALA A 7 -13.63 -14.69 2.95
N GLU A 8 -14.24 -15.79 3.40
CA GLU A 8 -13.98 -16.39 4.71
C GLU A 8 -12.52 -16.86 4.93
N HIS A 9 -11.79 -17.11 3.84
CA HIS A 9 -10.36 -17.47 3.85
C HIS A 9 -9.45 -16.25 3.67
N CYS A 10 -9.97 -15.03 3.73
CA CYS A 10 -9.23 -13.80 3.49
C CYS A 10 -9.11 -12.99 4.77
N ALA A 11 -7.91 -12.43 4.99
CA ALA A 11 -7.67 -11.44 6.03
C ALA A 11 -7.49 -10.06 5.39
N VAL A 12 -8.23 -9.06 5.86
CA VAL A 12 -8.03 -7.63 5.51
C VAL A 12 -7.13 -7.01 6.56
N ILE A 13 -6.09 -6.29 6.11
CA ILE A 13 -5.17 -5.57 6.98
C ILE A 13 -5.29 -4.07 6.67
N LEU A 14 -5.64 -3.30 7.68
CA LEU A 14 -5.66 -1.83 7.67
C LEU A 14 -4.53 -1.31 8.53
N LEU A 15 -3.74 -0.37 8.02
CA LEU A 15 -2.71 0.30 8.79
C LEU A 15 -3.18 1.69 9.20
N ASN A 16 -3.24 1.95 10.51
CA ASN A 16 -3.55 3.26 11.08
C ASN A 16 -2.31 3.94 11.63
N HIS A 17 -2.18 5.23 11.42
CA HIS A 17 -1.30 6.11 12.17
C HIS A 17 -1.93 7.50 12.29
N ARG A 18 -2.40 7.88 13.49
CA ARG A 18 -3.04 9.17 13.80
C ARG A 18 -4.22 9.55 12.87
N ASN A 19 -4.95 8.54 12.39
CA ASN A 19 -6.09 8.74 11.49
C ASN A 19 -7.25 7.78 11.78
N ALA A 20 -7.69 7.75 13.03
CA ALA A 20 -8.82 6.95 13.49
C ALA A 20 -10.13 7.21 12.71
N PRO A 21 -10.49 8.46 12.33
CA PRO A 21 -11.73 8.71 11.60
C PRO A 21 -11.82 7.95 10.29
N ASP A 22 -10.76 7.95 9.48
CA ASP A 22 -10.74 7.24 8.20
C ASP A 22 -10.73 5.73 8.43
N THR A 23 -9.96 5.24 9.41
CA THR A 23 -9.95 3.82 9.79
C THR A 23 -11.34 3.32 10.15
N VAL A 24 -12.09 4.08 10.96
CA VAL A 24 -13.47 3.72 11.33
C VAL A 24 -14.41 3.77 10.13
N ALA A 25 -14.27 4.75 9.24
CA ALA A 25 -15.05 4.81 8.01
C ALA A 25 -14.79 3.59 7.11
N CYS A 26 -13.53 3.19 6.96
CA CYS A 26 -13.16 1.97 6.23
C CYS A 26 -13.72 0.70 6.88
N LEU A 27 -13.65 0.58 8.20
CA LEU A 27 -14.23 -0.55 8.94
C LEU A 27 -15.74 -0.68 8.74
N ARG A 28 -16.47 0.44 8.66
CA ARG A 28 -17.92 0.44 8.34
C ARG A 28 -18.17 -0.03 6.90
N ALA A 29 -17.33 0.35 5.94
CA ALA A 29 -17.42 -0.15 4.57
C ALA A 29 -17.13 -1.66 4.51
N LEU A 30 -16.14 -2.16 5.25
CA LEU A 30 -15.86 -3.59 5.37
C LEU A 30 -17.00 -4.36 6.03
N ALA A 31 -17.65 -3.80 7.05
CA ALA A 31 -18.82 -4.41 7.70
C ALA A 31 -20.05 -4.51 6.77
N ALA A 32 -20.12 -3.66 5.74
CA ALA A 32 -21.19 -3.70 4.73
C ALA A 32 -20.90 -4.68 3.57
N MET A 33 -19.74 -5.33 3.54
CA MET A 33 -19.39 -6.29 2.50
C MET A 33 -20.24 -7.54 2.54
N SER A 34 -20.51 -8.08 1.34
CA SER A 34 -21.19 -9.36 1.15
C SER A 34 -20.51 -10.14 0.01
N PRO A 35 -19.79 -11.24 0.31
CA PRO A 35 -19.51 -11.82 1.63
C PRO A 35 -18.47 -11.02 2.45
N GLN A 36 -18.54 -11.13 3.77
CA GLN A 36 -17.58 -10.50 4.68
C GLN A 36 -16.24 -11.25 4.70
N PRO A 37 -15.11 -10.54 4.96
CA PRO A 37 -13.81 -11.18 5.14
C PRO A 37 -13.79 -12.09 6.38
N GLY A 38 -13.00 -13.16 6.30
CA GLY A 38 -12.82 -14.09 7.41
C GLY A 38 -12.12 -13.47 8.61
N MET A 39 -11.27 -12.46 8.38
CA MET A 39 -10.54 -11.74 9.43
C MET A 39 -10.35 -10.27 9.04
N ILE A 40 -10.44 -9.37 10.01
CA ILE A 40 -10.07 -7.95 9.86
C ILE A 40 -9.03 -7.62 10.95
N ILE A 41 -7.88 -7.13 10.55
CA ILE A 41 -6.81 -6.69 11.44
C ILE A 41 -6.55 -5.22 11.18
N VAL A 42 -6.81 -4.38 12.18
CA VAL A 42 -6.34 -3.00 12.20
C VAL A 42 -5.01 -2.98 12.94
N VAL A 43 -3.98 -2.47 12.30
CA VAL A 43 -2.67 -2.27 12.92
C VAL A 43 -2.52 -0.79 13.23
N ASP A 44 -2.52 -0.43 14.51
CA ASP A 44 -2.14 0.91 14.93
C ASP A 44 -0.61 0.99 15.08
N ASN A 45 -0.01 1.83 14.23
CA ASN A 45 1.43 1.94 14.09
C ASN A 45 2.02 2.97 15.05
N ASN A 46 1.77 2.77 16.37
CA ASN A 46 2.20 3.67 17.44
C ASN A 46 1.65 5.09 17.29
N SER A 47 0.33 5.22 17.20
CA SER A 47 -0.31 6.53 17.27
C SER A 47 -0.17 7.14 18.67
N SER A 48 0.23 8.40 18.73
CA SER A 48 0.39 9.15 20.00
C SER A 48 -0.85 9.98 20.38
N ASP A 49 -1.93 9.85 19.60
CA ASP A 49 -3.24 10.43 19.85
C ASP A 49 -4.22 9.36 20.41
N ASP A 50 -5.51 9.69 20.49
CA ASP A 50 -6.58 8.81 20.95
C ASP A 50 -7.02 7.75 19.93
N SER A 51 -6.22 7.48 18.88
CA SER A 51 -6.61 6.59 17.78
C SER A 51 -7.00 5.19 18.26
N VAL A 52 -6.23 4.58 19.16
CA VAL A 52 -6.47 3.21 19.66
C VAL A 52 -7.81 3.15 20.40
N GLU A 53 -8.03 4.07 21.34
CA GLU A 53 -9.25 4.15 22.14
C GLU A 53 -10.47 4.45 21.28
N ARG A 54 -10.33 5.34 20.32
CA ARG A 54 -11.39 5.74 19.42
C ARG A 54 -11.77 4.59 18.48
N ILE A 55 -10.80 3.94 17.85
CA ILE A 55 -11.05 2.79 16.98
C ILE A 55 -11.74 1.68 17.78
N MET A 56 -11.24 1.33 18.97
CA MET A 56 -11.86 0.31 19.81
C MET A 56 -13.31 0.64 20.14
N ARG A 57 -13.57 1.85 20.62
CA ARG A 57 -14.92 2.30 21.00
C ARG A 57 -15.89 2.25 19.83
N GLU A 58 -15.51 2.83 18.67
CA GLU A 58 -16.40 2.92 17.52
C GLU A 58 -16.57 1.57 16.80
N TRP A 59 -15.52 0.75 16.74
CA TRP A 59 -15.59 -0.59 16.15
C TRP A 59 -16.41 -1.54 17.01
N SER A 60 -16.32 -1.43 18.33
CA SER A 60 -17.13 -2.25 19.27
C SER A 60 -18.62 -1.97 19.18
N ALA A 61 -19.04 -0.88 18.56
CA ALA A 61 -20.47 -0.57 18.36
C ALA A 61 -21.15 -1.54 17.34
N PHE A 62 -20.40 -2.24 16.49
CA PHE A 62 -20.95 -3.14 15.46
C PHE A 62 -20.22 -4.47 15.31
N THR A 63 -19.11 -4.70 16.04
CA THR A 63 -18.40 -5.98 16.10
C THR A 63 -17.82 -6.20 17.50
N SER A 64 -17.03 -7.27 17.69
CA SER A 64 -16.32 -7.55 18.95
C SER A 64 -14.81 -7.65 18.69
N PRO A 65 -14.09 -6.53 18.53
CA PRO A 65 -12.66 -6.54 18.30
C PRO A 65 -11.88 -6.90 19.57
N LEU A 66 -10.79 -7.64 19.39
CA LEU A 66 -9.80 -7.91 20.43
C LEU A 66 -8.64 -6.94 20.31
N LEU A 67 -8.30 -6.26 21.40
CA LEU A 67 -7.06 -5.47 21.47
C LEU A 67 -5.86 -6.38 21.78
N VAL A 68 -4.89 -6.39 20.88
CA VAL A 68 -3.60 -7.07 21.04
C VAL A 68 -2.50 -5.99 21.11
N ARG A 69 -1.60 -6.08 22.07
CA ARG A 69 -0.45 -5.18 22.16
C ARG A 69 0.80 -5.88 21.67
N GLN A 70 1.62 -5.18 20.89
CA GLN A 70 2.87 -5.69 20.35
C GLN A 70 4.05 -4.83 20.80
N GLU A 71 4.93 -5.40 21.59
CA GLU A 71 6.22 -4.80 21.92
C GLU A 71 7.22 -4.93 20.76
N LYS A 72 8.19 -4.02 20.72
CA LYS A 72 9.24 -4.02 19.69
C LYS A 72 9.97 -5.35 19.65
N GLY A 73 10.12 -5.92 18.47
CA GLY A 73 10.81 -7.19 18.24
C GLY A 73 9.99 -8.45 18.58
N CYS A 74 8.76 -8.30 19.11
CA CYS A 74 7.88 -9.43 19.38
C CYS A 74 7.01 -9.76 18.17
N ILE A 75 6.71 -11.05 17.98
CA ILE A 75 5.71 -11.49 17.01
C ILE A 75 4.34 -11.35 17.68
N PRO A 76 3.37 -10.64 17.08
CA PRO A 76 2.03 -10.54 17.65
C PRO A 76 1.35 -11.90 17.64
N VAL A 77 0.61 -12.20 18.70
CA VAL A 77 -0.16 -13.44 18.82
C VAL A 77 -1.59 -13.10 19.23
N ALA A 78 -2.57 -13.76 18.61
CA ALA A 78 -3.98 -13.67 18.99
C ALA A 78 -4.54 -15.07 19.24
N PRO A 79 -5.56 -15.21 20.11
CA PRO A 79 -6.26 -16.47 20.32
C PRO A 79 -6.86 -16.99 19.00
N ALA A 80 -6.87 -18.32 18.84
CA ALA A 80 -7.49 -18.96 17.68
C ALA A 80 -8.98 -18.60 17.59
N GLY A 81 -9.47 -18.40 16.35
CA GLY A 81 -10.87 -18.09 16.08
C GLY A 81 -11.28 -16.63 16.25
N VAL A 82 -10.38 -15.75 16.71
CA VAL A 82 -10.64 -14.30 16.75
C VAL A 82 -10.57 -13.73 15.33
N ARG A 83 -11.65 -13.04 14.93
CA ARG A 83 -11.79 -12.53 13.56
C ARG A 83 -11.57 -11.02 13.42
N HIS A 84 -11.70 -10.26 14.49
CA HIS A 84 -11.54 -8.81 14.51
C HIS A 84 -10.47 -8.44 15.55
N ILE A 85 -9.37 -7.85 15.08
CA ILE A 85 -8.20 -7.57 15.94
C ILE A 85 -7.74 -6.14 15.72
N LEU A 86 -7.61 -5.38 16.82
CA LEU A 86 -6.84 -4.15 16.84
C LEU A 86 -5.45 -4.48 17.42
N LEU A 87 -4.43 -4.44 16.58
CA LEU A 87 -3.04 -4.65 16.94
C LEU A 87 -2.38 -3.29 17.22
N SER A 88 -2.14 -2.96 18.48
CA SER A 88 -1.44 -1.74 18.89
C SER A 88 0.06 -2.03 19.02
N ARG A 89 0.87 -1.39 18.19
CA ARG A 89 2.34 -1.51 18.19
C ARG A 89 2.96 -0.44 19.10
N SER A 90 4.09 -0.76 19.71
CA SER A 90 4.86 0.18 20.53
C SER A 90 5.85 1.05 19.74
N VAL A 91 5.98 0.84 18.42
CA VAL A 91 6.92 1.56 17.56
C VAL A 91 6.31 1.81 16.18
N ASN A 92 6.55 2.99 15.61
CA ASN A 92 6.28 3.29 14.21
C ASN A 92 7.55 3.08 13.37
N ASP A 93 7.71 1.87 12.82
CA ASP A 93 8.80 1.51 11.91
C ASP A 93 8.41 1.65 10.42
N GLY A 94 7.26 2.27 10.12
CA GLY A 94 6.79 2.56 8.77
C GLY A 94 5.71 1.61 8.25
N PHE A 95 5.34 1.85 7.00
CA PHE A 95 4.25 1.16 6.32
C PHE A 95 4.52 -0.35 6.16
N SER A 96 5.72 -0.70 5.70
CA SER A 96 6.12 -2.11 5.52
C SER A 96 6.05 -2.90 6.82
N ALA A 97 6.66 -2.39 7.88
CA ALA A 97 6.72 -3.08 9.17
C ALA A 97 5.33 -3.21 9.82
N GLY A 98 4.50 -2.17 9.72
CA GLY A 98 3.12 -2.21 10.20
C GLY A 98 2.28 -3.25 9.49
N ASN A 99 2.27 -3.24 8.14
CA ASN A 99 1.56 -4.25 7.35
C ASN A 99 2.09 -5.66 7.62
N ASN A 100 3.41 -5.83 7.72
CA ASN A 100 4.02 -7.13 8.02
C ASN A 100 3.60 -7.69 9.39
N ALA A 101 3.40 -6.84 10.39
CA ALA A 101 2.88 -7.28 11.69
C ALA A 101 1.46 -7.87 11.54
N GLY A 102 0.59 -7.20 10.76
CA GLY A 102 -0.73 -7.72 10.43
C GLY A 102 -0.67 -9.00 9.59
N ILE A 103 0.22 -9.07 8.59
CA ILE A 103 0.41 -10.28 7.76
C ILE A 103 0.82 -11.47 8.63
N ARG A 104 1.83 -11.30 9.50
CA ARG A 104 2.29 -12.38 10.41
C ARG A 104 1.17 -12.88 11.30
N LEU A 105 0.32 -11.99 11.77
CA LEU A 105 -0.83 -12.36 12.60
C LEU A 105 -1.89 -13.11 11.78
N ALA A 106 -2.24 -12.64 10.59
CA ALA A 106 -3.20 -13.28 9.70
C ALA A 106 -2.78 -14.71 9.30
N LEU A 107 -1.49 -14.90 9.02
CA LEU A 107 -0.94 -16.19 8.57
C LEU A 107 -0.80 -17.24 9.68
N GLN A 108 -1.02 -16.90 10.96
CA GLN A 108 -1.16 -17.87 12.04
C GLN A 108 -2.41 -18.75 11.85
N ASP A 109 -3.45 -18.20 11.25
CA ASP A 109 -4.58 -19.01 10.78
C ASP A 109 -4.17 -19.79 9.52
N LYS A 110 -4.11 -21.11 9.62
CA LYS A 110 -3.82 -22.00 8.49
C LYS A 110 -4.91 -21.97 7.41
N GLY A 111 -6.13 -21.56 7.77
CA GLY A 111 -7.25 -21.37 6.86
C GLY A 111 -7.13 -20.10 6.00
N CYS A 112 -6.32 -19.14 6.41
CA CYS A 112 -6.09 -17.91 5.64
C CYS A 112 -5.34 -18.22 4.34
N LYS A 113 -5.97 -17.97 3.17
CA LYS A 113 -5.42 -18.22 1.83
C LYS A 113 -4.93 -16.97 1.13
N ALA A 114 -5.44 -15.81 1.51
CA ALA A 114 -5.06 -14.54 0.95
C ALA A 114 -5.12 -13.41 1.99
N VAL A 115 -4.29 -12.41 1.80
CA VAL A 115 -4.25 -11.20 2.59
C VAL A 115 -4.56 -10.01 1.69
N TRP A 116 -5.47 -9.15 2.10
CA TRP A 116 -5.78 -7.90 1.44
C TRP A 116 -5.19 -6.74 2.24
N LEU A 117 -4.07 -6.19 1.77
CA LEU A 117 -3.56 -4.93 2.26
C LEU A 117 -4.46 -3.82 1.71
N LEU A 118 -5.07 -3.07 2.58
CA LEU A 118 -6.02 -2.02 2.23
C LEU A 118 -5.71 -0.76 3.04
N ASN A 119 -5.55 0.37 2.37
CA ASN A 119 -5.33 1.62 3.09
C ASN A 119 -6.55 1.99 3.93
N ASN A 120 -6.31 2.55 5.10
CA ASN A 120 -7.36 2.94 6.04
C ASN A 120 -8.21 4.14 5.59
N ASP A 121 -7.74 4.92 4.61
CA ASP A 121 -8.46 6.04 3.97
C ASP A 121 -9.22 5.62 2.70
N THR A 122 -9.61 4.33 2.63
CA THR A 122 -10.39 3.77 1.53
C THR A 122 -11.82 3.42 1.96
N ALA A 123 -12.70 3.31 0.96
CA ALA A 123 -14.05 2.78 1.09
C ALA A 123 -14.32 1.79 -0.05
N PRO A 124 -14.11 0.49 0.16
CA PRO A 124 -14.44 -0.54 -0.83
C PRO A 124 -15.95 -0.68 -1.01
N GLU A 125 -16.39 -0.98 -2.24
CA GLU A 125 -17.79 -1.37 -2.49
C GLU A 125 -18.11 -2.75 -1.90
N PRO A 126 -19.36 -3.05 -1.60
CA PRO A 126 -19.77 -4.31 -0.93
C PRO A 126 -19.27 -5.58 -1.63
N GLU A 127 -19.21 -5.60 -2.94
CA GLU A 127 -18.77 -6.76 -3.74
C GLU A 127 -17.26 -6.80 -4.04
N ALA A 128 -16.50 -5.79 -3.59
CA ALA A 128 -15.08 -5.65 -3.96
C ALA A 128 -14.23 -6.86 -3.57
N LEU A 129 -14.42 -7.42 -2.37
CA LEU A 129 -13.70 -8.63 -1.93
C LEU A 129 -14.09 -9.86 -2.73
N ASN A 130 -15.39 -10.02 -3.03
CA ASN A 130 -15.88 -11.12 -3.86
C ASN A 130 -15.22 -11.11 -5.25
N ALA A 131 -15.13 -9.94 -5.89
CA ALA A 131 -14.47 -9.79 -7.18
C ALA A 131 -12.97 -10.17 -7.12
N LEU A 132 -12.25 -9.80 -6.05
CA LEU A 132 -10.87 -10.22 -5.82
C LEU A 132 -10.75 -11.75 -5.66
N CYS A 133 -11.63 -12.36 -4.86
CA CYS A 133 -11.66 -13.81 -4.64
C CYS A 133 -11.94 -14.59 -5.93
N LEU A 134 -12.92 -14.14 -6.71
CA LEU A 134 -13.24 -14.74 -8.02
C LEU A 134 -12.04 -14.66 -8.98
N ARG A 135 -11.33 -13.53 -8.97
CA ARG A 135 -10.14 -13.37 -9.83
C ARG A 135 -8.98 -14.25 -9.36
N MET A 136 -8.80 -14.43 -8.05
CA MET A 136 -7.78 -15.29 -7.45
C MET A 136 -8.04 -16.78 -7.67
N SER A 137 -9.30 -17.19 -7.88
CA SER A 137 -9.73 -18.60 -7.98
C SER A 137 -9.71 -19.16 -9.41
N LYS A 138 -9.06 -18.49 -10.38
CA LYS A 138 -8.92 -18.99 -11.75
C LYS A 138 -7.99 -20.21 -11.81
N GLU A 139 -8.04 -20.98 -12.91
CA GLU A 139 -7.20 -22.19 -13.12
C GLU A 139 -5.71 -21.93 -12.95
N THR A 140 -5.23 -20.79 -13.45
CA THR A 140 -3.88 -20.27 -13.21
C THR A 140 -3.97 -19.05 -12.27
N PRO A 141 -3.99 -19.27 -10.94
CA PRO A 141 -4.22 -18.20 -10.00
C PRO A 141 -3.06 -17.19 -10.02
N PRO A 142 -3.36 -15.89 -10.09
CA PRO A 142 -2.33 -14.87 -9.99
C PRO A 142 -1.72 -14.86 -8.58
N GLY A 143 -0.52 -14.29 -8.45
CA GLY A 143 0.13 -14.07 -7.17
C GLY A 143 -0.49 -12.89 -6.40
N ILE A 144 -0.80 -11.81 -7.12
CA ILE A 144 -1.40 -10.60 -6.56
C ILE A 144 -2.53 -10.13 -7.49
N VAL A 145 -3.62 -9.63 -6.90
CA VAL A 145 -4.73 -9.01 -7.62
C VAL A 145 -4.91 -7.57 -7.13
N GLY A 146 -5.00 -6.63 -8.06
CA GLY A 146 -5.32 -5.23 -7.78
C GLY A 146 -6.79 -4.90 -8.07
N SER A 147 -7.30 -3.88 -7.38
CA SER A 147 -8.64 -3.32 -7.54
C SER A 147 -8.67 -2.16 -8.54
N THR A 148 -9.84 -1.74 -9.00
CA THR A 148 -10.06 -0.44 -9.62
C THR A 148 -10.14 0.61 -8.52
N LEU A 149 -9.13 1.48 -8.44
CA LEU A 149 -9.15 2.59 -7.50
C LEU A 149 -9.75 3.83 -8.16
N VAL A 150 -10.65 4.45 -7.44
CA VAL A 150 -11.39 5.67 -7.84
C VAL A 150 -11.17 6.74 -6.77
N TYR A 151 -11.03 8.00 -7.17
CA TYR A 151 -10.90 9.08 -6.20
C TYR A 151 -12.17 9.24 -5.35
N ALA A 152 -12.04 9.22 -4.03
CA ALA A 152 -13.19 9.35 -3.12
C ALA A 152 -13.90 10.71 -3.26
N HIS A 153 -13.16 11.80 -3.54
CA HIS A 153 -13.68 13.14 -3.76
C HIS A 153 -14.31 13.33 -5.15
N ASN A 154 -14.00 12.44 -6.11
CA ASN A 154 -14.61 12.45 -7.45
C ASN A 154 -14.77 11.02 -7.95
N ARG A 155 -15.89 10.39 -7.58
CA ARG A 155 -16.21 8.99 -7.89
C ARG A 155 -16.39 8.67 -9.38
N GLY A 156 -16.28 9.67 -10.25
CA GLY A 156 -16.26 9.49 -11.70
C GLY A 156 -14.87 9.31 -12.31
N ILE A 157 -13.81 9.58 -11.54
CA ILE A 157 -12.42 9.60 -12.03
C ILE A 157 -11.60 8.46 -11.43
N VAL A 158 -10.96 7.70 -12.31
CA VAL A 158 -10.06 6.60 -11.94
C VAL A 158 -8.76 7.16 -11.37
N GLN A 159 -8.30 6.61 -10.25
CA GLN A 159 -6.96 6.81 -9.75
C GLN A 159 -5.99 5.85 -10.44
N THR A 160 -6.33 4.57 -10.50
CA THR A 160 -5.61 3.57 -11.28
C THR A 160 -6.44 2.28 -11.47
N LEU A 161 -6.19 1.58 -12.57
CA LEU A 161 -6.69 0.23 -12.84
C LEU A 161 -5.64 -0.79 -12.35
N ALA A 162 -5.81 -1.28 -11.13
CA ALA A 162 -4.91 -2.18 -10.39
C ALA A 162 -3.57 -1.57 -9.95
N GLY A 163 -2.92 -0.79 -10.78
CA GLY A 163 -1.57 -0.29 -10.55
C GLY A 163 -0.94 0.27 -11.82
N GLY A 164 0.30 -0.14 -12.14
CA GLY A 164 1.02 0.49 -13.23
C GLY A 164 2.08 -0.38 -13.89
N LYS A 165 2.77 0.25 -14.83
CA LYS A 165 3.94 -0.28 -15.51
C LYS A 165 5.20 0.30 -14.91
N LEU A 166 6.17 -0.54 -14.61
CA LEU A 166 7.48 -0.13 -14.12
C LEU A 166 8.42 0.18 -15.31
N ASN A 167 9.02 1.35 -15.28
CA ASN A 167 10.17 1.65 -16.11
C ASN A 167 11.45 1.17 -15.39
N ASN A 168 11.97 0.02 -15.79
CA ASN A 168 13.16 -0.60 -15.18
C ASN A 168 14.49 0.11 -15.48
N LEU A 169 14.50 1.11 -16.37
CA LEU A 169 15.65 1.99 -16.61
C LEU A 169 15.70 3.14 -15.60
N LEU A 170 14.52 3.68 -15.26
CA LEU A 170 14.42 4.87 -14.42
C LEU A 170 13.89 4.57 -13.01
N GLY A 171 13.29 3.42 -12.77
CA GLY A 171 12.67 3.07 -11.49
C GLY A 171 11.43 3.92 -11.17
N THR A 172 10.69 4.34 -12.19
CA THR A 172 9.43 5.08 -12.06
C THR A 172 8.27 4.21 -12.50
N THR A 173 7.10 4.41 -11.91
CA THR A 173 5.86 3.73 -12.30
C THR A 173 4.92 4.69 -13.03
N SER A 174 4.12 4.17 -13.95
CA SER A 174 3.04 4.89 -14.61
C SER A 174 1.73 4.14 -14.42
N SER A 175 0.71 4.78 -13.84
CA SER A 175 -0.59 4.16 -13.58
C SER A 175 -1.43 3.99 -14.84
N PHE A 176 -2.24 2.93 -14.88
CA PHE A 176 -3.22 2.73 -15.96
C PHE A 176 -4.51 3.49 -15.67
N GLY A 177 -5.00 4.22 -16.64
CA GLY A 177 -6.29 4.94 -16.59
C GLY A 177 -6.36 6.12 -15.62
N GLY A 178 -5.24 6.49 -14.98
CA GLY A 178 -5.22 7.55 -13.98
C GLY A 178 -5.65 8.91 -14.53
N GLY A 179 -6.56 9.60 -13.82
CA GLY A 179 -7.13 10.89 -14.22
C GLY A 179 -8.25 10.83 -15.28
N MET A 180 -8.58 9.64 -15.79
CA MET A 180 -9.64 9.44 -16.78
C MET A 180 -10.98 9.19 -16.11
N GLY A 181 -12.08 9.51 -16.82
CA GLY A 181 -13.41 9.03 -16.48
C GLY A 181 -13.47 7.49 -16.54
N ILE A 182 -14.21 6.85 -15.64
CA ILE A 182 -14.25 5.37 -15.54
C ILE A 182 -14.57 4.72 -16.90
N GLY A 183 -15.62 5.18 -17.59
CA GLY A 183 -16.01 4.62 -18.89
C GLY A 183 -14.95 4.80 -19.98
N GLU A 184 -14.19 5.89 -19.96
CA GLU A 184 -13.08 6.15 -20.87
C GLU A 184 -11.89 5.24 -20.54
N ALA A 185 -11.52 5.14 -19.27
CA ALA A 185 -10.43 4.30 -18.82
C ALA A 185 -10.64 2.83 -19.19
N LEU A 186 -11.85 2.29 -18.97
CA LEU A 186 -12.18 0.91 -19.33
C LEU A 186 -12.15 0.64 -20.85
N ARG A 187 -12.48 1.64 -21.67
CA ARG A 187 -12.37 1.51 -23.15
C ARG A 187 -10.93 1.57 -23.64
N GLN A 188 -10.13 2.49 -23.08
CA GLN A 188 -8.75 2.70 -23.51
C GLN A 188 -7.80 1.59 -22.97
N TRP A 189 -8.13 1.06 -21.81
CA TRP A 189 -7.34 0.06 -21.10
C TRP A 189 -8.16 -1.23 -20.86
N PRO A 190 -8.41 -2.03 -21.92
CA PRO A 190 -9.09 -3.31 -21.72
C PRO A 190 -8.27 -4.24 -20.83
N LYS A 191 -8.94 -5.11 -20.09
CA LYS A 191 -8.36 -5.96 -19.04
C LYS A 191 -7.11 -6.72 -19.48
N ASN A 192 -7.16 -7.34 -20.65
CA ASN A 192 -6.03 -8.10 -21.20
C ASN A 192 -4.80 -7.20 -21.43
N LEU A 193 -4.97 -5.97 -21.88
CA LEU A 193 -3.90 -5.02 -22.11
C LEU A 193 -3.27 -4.56 -20.78
N VAL A 194 -4.10 -4.27 -19.76
CA VAL A 194 -3.63 -3.94 -18.42
C VAL A 194 -2.80 -5.10 -17.86
N GLU A 195 -3.35 -6.32 -17.81
CA GLU A 195 -2.70 -7.48 -17.20
C GLU A 195 -1.38 -7.88 -17.90
N GLN A 196 -1.28 -7.69 -19.22
CA GLN A 196 -0.03 -7.93 -19.97
C GLN A 196 1.11 -6.97 -19.60
N GLN A 197 0.79 -5.75 -19.17
CA GLN A 197 1.74 -4.70 -18.88
C GLN A 197 1.85 -4.37 -17.38
N LEU A 198 1.08 -5.04 -16.53
CA LEU A 198 0.99 -4.77 -15.11
C LEU A 198 2.25 -5.27 -14.38
N ASP A 199 3.13 -4.37 -13.98
CA ASP A 199 4.37 -4.67 -13.26
C ASP A 199 4.30 -4.29 -11.78
N ASP A 200 3.34 -3.45 -11.42
CA ASP A 200 3.21 -2.84 -10.10
C ASP A 200 1.74 -2.82 -9.69
N ILE A 201 1.44 -3.27 -8.49
CA ILE A 201 0.10 -3.19 -7.87
C ILE A 201 0.17 -2.12 -6.79
N ILE A 202 -0.77 -1.18 -6.82
CA ILE A 202 -0.79 -0.08 -5.86
C ILE A 202 -1.04 -0.57 -4.42
N GLY A 203 -0.25 -0.09 -3.47
CA GLY A 203 -0.33 -0.48 -2.06
C GLY A 203 -1.65 -0.13 -1.38
N ALA A 204 -2.44 0.80 -1.93
CA ALA A 204 -3.73 1.17 -1.37
C ALA A 204 -4.79 0.04 -1.42
N SER A 205 -4.65 -0.93 -2.35
CA SER A 205 -5.47 -2.14 -2.43
C SER A 205 -4.70 -3.27 -3.11
N MET A 206 -4.03 -4.10 -2.32
CA MET A 206 -3.18 -5.18 -2.79
C MET A 206 -3.65 -6.52 -2.19
N PHE A 207 -4.27 -7.38 -3.01
CA PHE A 207 -4.78 -8.69 -2.60
C PHE A 207 -3.76 -9.77 -2.93
N ILE A 208 -3.09 -10.31 -1.91
CA ILE A 208 -1.89 -11.15 -2.02
C ILE A 208 -2.24 -12.58 -1.65
N ARG A 209 -1.90 -13.52 -2.52
CA ARG A 209 -2.02 -14.95 -2.25
C ARG A 209 -1.03 -15.39 -1.18
N ARG A 210 -1.45 -16.23 -0.23
CA ARG A 210 -0.61 -16.76 0.86
C ARG A 210 0.71 -17.34 0.35
N THR A 211 0.68 -18.16 -0.70
CA THR A 211 1.87 -18.80 -1.26
C THR A 211 2.92 -17.81 -1.78
N VAL A 212 2.51 -16.61 -2.21
CA VAL A 212 3.44 -15.52 -2.55
C VAL A 212 4.21 -15.10 -1.31
N LEU A 213 3.50 -14.79 -0.22
CA LEU A 213 4.11 -14.37 1.04
C LEU A 213 5.04 -15.44 1.63
N GLU A 214 4.69 -16.72 1.48
CA GLU A 214 5.51 -17.85 1.93
C GLU A 214 6.78 -18.03 1.09
N GLN A 215 6.73 -17.77 -0.22
CA GLN A 215 7.86 -17.99 -1.13
C GLN A 215 8.76 -16.76 -1.28
N THR A 216 8.18 -15.55 -1.29
CA THR A 216 8.95 -14.32 -1.53
C THR A 216 9.24 -13.52 -0.26
N GLY A 217 8.68 -13.92 0.87
CA GLY A 217 8.68 -13.12 2.09
C GLY A 217 7.68 -11.96 2.02
N TYR A 218 7.76 -11.07 3.00
CA TYR A 218 6.85 -9.94 3.19
C TYR A 218 7.39 -8.67 2.54
N LEU A 219 6.77 -7.51 2.82
CA LEU A 219 7.29 -6.20 2.40
C LEU A 219 8.68 -5.98 3.01
N ASP A 220 9.58 -5.30 2.28
CA ASP A 220 10.92 -4.99 2.79
C ASP A 220 10.84 -3.87 3.83
N GLU A 221 11.09 -4.19 5.10
CA GLU A 221 11.01 -3.25 6.23
C GLU A 221 12.10 -2.17 6.22
N ALA A 222 13.07 -2.25 5.30
CA ALA A 222 13.99 -1.15 5.04
C ALA A 222 13.27 0.09 4.49
N PHE A 223 12.13 -0.11 3.80
CA PHE A 223 11.27 0.99 3.35
C PHE A 223 10.35 1.44 4.49
N PHE A 224 10.56 2.69 4.92
CA PHE A 224 9.65 3.29 5.90
C PHE A 224 8.30 3.63 5.27
N LEU A 225 8.31 4.24 4.08
CA LEU A 225 7.14 4.62 3.29
C LEU A 225 7.57 4.92 1.85
N TYR A 226 6.76 4.54 0.87
CA TYR A 226 6.92 4.68 -0.58
C TYR A 226 7.94 3.75 -1.22
N GLY A 227 7.50 3.03 -2.23
CA GLY A 227 8.27 2.14 -3.09
C GLY A 227 8.41 0.72 -2.56
N GLU A 228 7.89 0.42 -1.37
CA GLU A 228 7.83 -0.93 -0.79
C GLU A 228 6.94 -1.86 -1.61
N GLU A 229 5.80 -1.36 -2.10
CA GLU A 229 4.89 -2.11 -2.95
C GLU A 229 5.54 -2.45 -4.30
N THR A 230 6.22 -1.48 -4.92
CA THR A 230 6.94 -1.70 -6.19
C THR A 230 8.09 -2.68 -6.01
N GLU A 231 8.87 -2.55 -4.93
CA GLU A 231 9.94 -3.49 -4.58
C GLU A 231 9.39 -4.92 -4.39
N PHE A 232 8.28 -5.04 -3.67
CA PHE A 232 7.62 -6.33 -3.45
C PHE A 232 7.14 -6.94 -4.77
N CYS A 233 6.48 -6.15 -5.63
CA CYS A 233 6.06 -6.59 -6.95
C CYS A 233 7.23 -7.09 -7.81
N ILE A 234 8.40 -6.42 -7.78
CA ILE A 234 9.59 -6.89 -8.48
C ILE A 234 10.03 -8.29 -7.98
N ARG A 235 10.05 -8.51 -6.65
CA ARG A 235 10.40 -9.83 -6.08
C ARG A 235 9.41 -10.90 -6.47
N VAL A 236 8.13 -10.60 -6.40
CA VAL A 236 7.04 -11.52 -6.75
C VAL A 236 7.11 -11.92 -8.23
N ARG A 237 7.37 -10.96 -9.14
CA ARG A 237 7.59 -11.23 -10.56
C ARG A 237 8.82 -12.10 -10.80
N LYS A 238 9.94 -11.82 -10.11
CA LYS A 238 11.17 -12.64 -10.22
C LYS A 238 10.99 -14.05 -9.70
N ALA A 239 10.05 -14.27 -8.79
CA ALA A 239 9.66 -15.59 -8.31
C ALA A 239 8.69 -16.33 -9.26
N GLY A 240 8.32 -15.73 -10.40
CA GLY A 240 7.51 -16.37 -11.44
C GLY A 240 6.00 -16.17 -11.27
N PHE A 241 5.54 -15.35 -10.35
CA PHE A 241 4.11 -15.06 -10.19
C PHE A 241 3.63 -13.98 -11.15
N ASN A 242 2.39 -14.12 -11.62
CA ASN A 242 1.70 -13.14 -12.43
C ASN A 242 0.82 -12.23 -11.55
N PHE A 243 0.51 -11.05 -12.09
CA PHE A 243 -0.46 -10.11 -11.51
C PHE A 243 -1.75 -10.12 -12.32
N ALA A 244 -2.82 -9.71 -11.65
CA ALA A 244 -4.12 -9.60 -12.29
C ALA A 244 -4.87 -8.36 -11.79
N TRP A 245 -5.85 -7.96 -12.57
CA TRP A 245 -6.79 -6.91 -12.23
C TRP A 245 -8.20 -7.51 -12.06
N ALA A 246 -8.88 -7.10 -10.99
CA ALA A 246 -10.30 -7.35 -10.76
C ALA A 246 -11.08 -6.06 -11.08
N PRO A 247 -11.59 -5.87 -12.30
CA PRO A 247 -12.29 -4.64 -12.70
C PRO A 247 -13.47 -4.29 -11.79
N ASP A 248 -14.19 -5.30 -11.33
CA ASP A 248 -15.40 -5.18 -10.51
C ASP A 248 -15.09 -4.97 -9.02
N SER A 249 -13.81 -5.04 -8.62
CA SER A 249 -13.37 -4.64 -7.29
C SER A 249 -13.15 -3.14 -7.26
N ILE A 250 -14.21 -2.38 -6.93
CA ILE A 250 -14.15 -0.91 -6.86
C ILE A 250 -13.77 -0.50 -5.43
N VAL A 251 -12.76 0.35 -5.32
CA VAL A 251 -12.29 0.91 -4.04
C VAL A 251 -12.14 2.42 -4.18
N TYR A 252 -12.92 3.17 -3.41
CA TYR A 252 -12.77 4.63 -3.31
C TYR A 252 -11.63 4.97 -2.37
N HIS A 253 -10.69 5.81 -2.79
CA HIS A 253 -9.50 6.17 -2.05
C HIS A 253 -9.37 7.70 -1.91
N LYS A 254 -9.15 8.20 -0.70
CA LYS A 254 -9.03 9.65 -0.44
C LYS A 254 -7.72 10.22 -0.97
N GLU A 255 -6.64 9.44 -0.92
CA GLU A 255 -5.26 9.81 -1.25
C GLU A 255 -4.72 10.96 -0.38
N GLY A 256 -3.60 10.69 0.31
CA GLY A 256 -2.87 11.71 1.05
C GLY A 256 -3.27 11.92 2.50
N GLY A 257 -4.26 11.21 3.04
CA GLY A 257 -4.74 11.36 4.41
C GLY A 257 -3.65 11.22 5.48
N SER A 258 -2.69 10.31 5.29
CA SER A 258 -1.59 10.08 6.25
C SER A 258 -0.34 10.93 6.00
N THR A 259 -0.24 11.64 4.87
CA THR A 259 0.98 12.35 4.45
C THR A 259 0.84 13.87 4.42
N GLY A 260 -0.36 14.40 4.72
CA GLY A 260 -0.65 15.83 4.62
C GLY A 260 -0.57 16.38 3.19
N ALA A 261 -0.58 15.51 2.19
CA ALA A 261 -0.67 15.89 0.79
C ALA A 261 -2.13 16.24 0.49
N GLU A 262 -2.52 17.48 0.68
CA GLU A 262 -3.83 17.97 0.23
C GLU A 262 -3.97 17.70 -1.26
N SER A 263 -5.09 17.08 -1.65
CA SER A 263 -5.39 16.81 -3.06
C SER A 263 -5.39 18.10 -3.86
N ALA A 264 -4.96 18.05 -5.12
CA ALA A 264 -4.91 19.20 -6.05
C ALA A 264 -6.29 19.85 -6.32
N ALA A 265 -7.37 19.41 -5.66
CA ALA A 265 -8.75 19.84 -5.85
C ALA A 265 -9.02 21.31 -5.45
N GLU A 266 -8.13 21.98 -4.71
CA GLU A 266 -8.39 23.35 -4.20
C GLU A 266 -7.54 24.45 -4.84
N GLY A 267 -6.95 24.25 -6.03
CA GLY A 267 -6.23 25.33 -6.73
C GLY A 267 -4.97 25.86 -6.03
N ARG A 268 -4.56 25.28 -4.91
CA ARG A 268 -3.30 25.60 -4.22
C ARG A 268 -2.13 24.93 -4.92
N LYS A 269 -1.00 25.61 -5.04
CA LYS A 269 0.23 25.01 -5.54
C LYS A 269 0.57 23.79 -4.69
N PHE A 270 0.40 22.58 -5.26
CA PHE A 270 0.70 21.32 -4.61
C PHE A 270 2.16 21.29 -4.17
N SER A 271 2.41 21.37 -2.88
CA SER A 271 3.74 21.25 -2.29
C SER A 271 3.78 20.04 -1.39
N ARG A 272 4.41 18.97 -1.85
CA ARG A 272 4.68 17.80 -0.99
C ARG A 272 5.63 18.19 0.14
N PRO A 273 5.43 17.69 1.36
CA PRO A 273 6.41 17.83 2.43
C PRO A 273 7.81 17.35 2.00
N ALA A 274 8.85 18.01 2.48
CA ALA A 274 10.24 17.71 2.07
C ALA A 274 10.64 16.25 2.38
N TRP A 275 10.14 15.68 3.48
CA TRP A 275 10.41 14.30 3.84
C TRP A 275 9.78 13.28 2.87
N VAL A 276 8.63 13.60 2.27
CA VAL A 276 7.98 12.78 1.24
C VAL A 276 8.84 12.74 -0.03
N ASP A 277 9.32 13.90 -0.48
CA ASP A 277 10.25 14.00 -1.61
C ASP A 277 11.53 13.20 -1.36
N TYR A 278 12.11 13.34 -0.15
CA TYR A 278 13.31 12.62 0.24
C TYR A 278 13.12 11.11 0.20
N LEU A 279 12.05 10.59 0.82
CA LEU A 279 11.78 9.16 0.85
C LEU A 279 11.59 8.60 -0.57
N GLY A 280 10.77 9.22 -1.40
CA GLY A 280 10.55 8.76 -2.77
C GLY A 280 11.83 8.69 -3.59
N LEU A 281 12.69 9.71 -3.49
CA LEU A 281 13.97 9.74 -4.21
C LEU A 281 14.98 8.72 -3.64
N ARG A 282 15.16 8.67 -2.31
CA ARG A 282 16.07 7.71 -1.67
C ARG A 282 15.70 6.28 -1.98
N ASN A 283 14.42 5.94 -1.82
CA ASN A 283 13.91 4.59 -1.97
C ASN A 283 14.00 4.11 -3.43
N ARG A 284 13.76 5.02 -4.39
CA ARG A 284 13.96 4.72 -5.81
C ARG A 284 15.41 4.31 -6.11
N VAL A 285 16.41 5.04 -5.61
CA VAL A 285 17.82 4.67 -5.80
C VAL A 285 18.13 3.34 -5.13
N TYR A 286 17.66 3.13 -3.90
CA TYR A 286 17.86 1.87 -3.18
C TYR A 286 17.24 0.67 -3.92
N MET A 287 16.00 0.78 -4.36
CA MET A 287 15.30 -0.24 -5.13
C MET A 287 16.04 -0.58 -6.42
N MET A 288 16.47 0.45 -7.17
CA MET A 288 17.20 0.24 -8.43
C MET A 288 18.58 -0.36 -8.21
N ARG A 289 19.30 0.04 -7.17
CA ARG A 289 20.55 -0.60 -6.76
C ARG A 289 20.37 -2.08 -6.44
N LYS A 290 19.27 -2.44 -5.78
CA LYS A 290 18.97 -3.81 -5.35
C LYS A 290 18.56 -4.71 -6.52
N HIS A 291 17.74 -4.22 -7.44
CA HIS A 291 17.10 -5.03 -8.46
C HIS A 291 17.60 -4.84 -9.89
N TYR A 292 18.10 -3.63 -10.22
CA TYR A 292 18.55 -3.21 -11.55
C TYR A 292 19.83 -2.38 -11.48
N PRO A 293 20.95 -2.91 -10.89
CA PRO A 293 22.17 -2.14 -10.65
C PRO A 293 22.77 -1.58 -11.94
N TRP A 294 22.57 -2.24 -13.07
CA TRP A 294 23.02 -1.79 -14.39
C TRP A 294 22.34 -0.50 -14.86
N ALA A 295 21.10 -0.22 -14.41
CA ALA A 295 20.37 1.00 -14.75
C ALA A 295 20.68 2.18 -13.80
N LEU A 296 21.41 1.95 -12.72
CA LEU A 296 21.68 2.94 -11.68
C LEU A 296 22.35 4.23 -12.19
N PRO A 297 23.33 4.18 -13.14
CA PRO A 297 23.88 5.41 -13.72
C PRO A 297 22.82 6.30 -14.38
N LEU A 298 21.86 5.70 -15.09
CA LEU A 298 20.78 6.42 -15.74
C LEU A 298 19.78 7.00 -14.72
N VAL A 299 19.50 6.27 -13.66
CA VAL A 299 18.67 6.75 -12.55
C VAL A 299 19.31 8.00 -11.92
N LEU A 300 20.60 7.96 -11.61
CA LEU A 300 21.32 9.10 -11.04
C LEU A 300 21.37 10.29 -12.01
N LEU A 301 21.60 10.05 -13.29
CA LEU A 301 21.55 11.09 -14.33
C LEU A 301 20.16 11.76 -14.39
N SER A 302 19.09 10.98 -14.24
CA SER A 302 17.71 11.51 -14.22
C SER A 302 17.47 12.52 -13.07
N TYR A 303 18.28 12.48 -12.01
CA TYR A 303 18.18 13.43 -10.89
C TYR A 303 18.60 14.84 -11.26
N LEU A 304 19.43 15.02 -12.30
CA LEU A 304 19.69 16.36 -12.88
C LEU A 304 18.39 16.99 -13.38
N GLY A 305 17.53 16.19 -14.03
CA GLY A 305 16.20 16.63 -14.45
C GLY A 305 15.29 16.98 -13.26
N VAL A 306 15.36 16.20 -12.16
CA VAL A 306 14.66 16.52 -10.91
C VAL A 306 15.14 17.85 -10.33
N MET A 307 16.45 18.07 -10.25
CA MET A 307 17.04 19.32 -9.75
C MET A 307 16.63 20.51 -10.62
N LEU A 308 16.70 20.38 -11.95
CA LEU A 308 16.28 21.44 -12.88
C LEU A 308 14.79 21.79 -12.69
N ASN A 309 13.93 20.76 -12.51
CA ASN A 309 12.52 20.99 -12.25
C ASN A 309 12.29 21.69 -10.89
N ARG A 310 13.12 21.43 -9.87
CA ARG A 310 13.07 22.16 -8.60
C ARG A 310 13.42 23.64 -8.78
N VAL A 311 14.46 23.95 -9.54
CA VAL A 311 14.80 25.34 -9.87
C VAL A 311 13.65 26.03 -10.58
N ARG A 312 13.07 25.43 -11.63
CA ARG A 312 11.93 25.97 -12.38
C ARG A 312 10.71 26.26 -11.51
N ARG A 313 10.53 25.48 -10.44
CA ARG A 313 9.42 25.64 -9.47
C ARG A 313 9.74 26.60 -8.32
N GLY A 314 10.90 27.24 -8.31
CA GLY A 314 11.35 28.11 -7.21
C GLY A 314 11.69 27.34 -5.92
N GLN A 315 12.05 26.06 -6.02
CA GLN A 315 12.37 25.16 -4.90
C GLN A 315 13.86 24.74 -4.95
N ALA A 316 14.75 25.66 -5.31
CA ALA A 316 16.19 25.39 -5.40
C ALA A 316 16.80 24.97 -4.03
N ASP A 317 16.19 25.42 -2.93
CA ASP A 317 16.49 25.01 -1.56
C ASP A 317 16.40 23.50 -1.33
N ARG A 318 15.65 22.78 -2.17
CA ARG A 318 15.51 21.30 -2.11
C ARG A 318 16.62 20.53 -2.84
N ILE A 319 17.53 21.19 -3.57
CA ILE A 319 18.61 20.50 -4.28
C ILE A 319 19.53 19.71 -3.34
N PRO A 320 19.98 20.25 -2.18
CA PRO A 320 20.77 19.46 -1.24
C PRO A 320 20.04 18.20 -0.76
N LEU A 321 18.73 18.28 -0.61
CA LEU A 321 17.91 17.14 -0.22
C LEU A 321 17.88 16.03 -1.30
N VAL A 322 17.82 16.42 -2.59
CA VAL A 322 17.90 15.48 -3.73
C VAL A 322 19.24 14.75 -3.72
N CYS A 323 20.34 15.49 -3.54
CA CYS A 323 21.69 14.91 -3.44
C CYS A 323 21.82 13.97 -2.24
N ARG A 324 21.29 14.38 -1.09
CA ARG A 324 21.29 13.56 0.12
C ARG A 324 20.49 12.27 -0.06
N ALA A 325 19.30 12.36 -0.64
CA ALA A 325 18.45 11.18 -0.93
C ALA A 325 19.18 10.20 -1.86
N ALA A 326 19.80 10.69 -2.93
CA ALA A 326 20.60 9.85 -3.83
C ALA A 326 21.75 9.14 -3.09
N TRP A 327 22.50 9.89 -2.28
CA TRP A 327 23.62 9.35 -1.51
C TRP A 327 23.19 8.30 -0.49
N ASP A 328 22.14 8.57 0.28
CA ASP A 328 21.64 7.65 1.31
C ASP A 328 21.05 6.36 0.66
N GLY A 329 20.36 6.49 -0.49
CA GLY A 329 19.91 5.34 -1.28
C GLY A 329 21.06 4.49 -1.80
N LEU A 330 22.14 5.10 -2.30
CA LEU A 330 23.36 4.42 -2.72
C LEU A 330 24.05 3.70 -1.57
N ARG A 331 24.06 4.29 -0.38
CA ARG A 331 24.68 3.71 0.81
C ARG A 331 23.78 2.71 1.54
N GLY A 332 22.51 2.58 1.14
CA GLY A 332 21.53 1.73 1.84
C GLY A 332 21.14 2.26 3.22
N ARG A 333 21.22 3.57 3.43
CA ARG A 333 20.76 4.23 4.66
C ARG A 333 19.24 4.39 4.60
N MET A 334 18.54 3.35 5.00
CA MET A 334 17.09 3.23 4.90
C MET A 334 16.40 3.50 6.24
N GLY A 335 15.13 3.13 6.35
CA GLY A 335 14.33 3.31 7.55
C GLY A 335 13.78 4.73 7.72
N LYS A 336 13.30 5.04 8.93
CA LYS A 336 12.71 6.32 9.32
C LYS A 336 13.77 7.42 9.36
N PRO A 337 13.65 8.51 8.59
CA PRO A 337 14.66 9.58 8.55
C PRO A 337 14.37 10.68 9.61
N ASP A 338 14.05 10.31 10.84
CA ASP A 338 13.71 11.20 11.95
C ASP A 338 14.85 12.15 12.35
N HIS A 339 16.11 11.73 12.12
CA HIS A 339 17.29 12.55 12.32
C HIS A 339 17.39 13.74 11.33
N LEU A 340 16.73 13.65 10.17
CA LEU A 340 16.67 14.73 9.17
C LEU A 340 15.38 15.54 9.29
N PHE A 341 14.30 14.91 9.74
CA PHE A 341 12.96 15.50 9.77
C PHE A 341 12.33 15.33 11.16
N PRO A 342 12.47 16.34 12.03
CA PRO A 342 11.90 16.30 13.39
C PRO A 342 10.38 16.01 13.42
N ALA A 343 9.65 16.41 12.37
CA ALA A 343 8.21 16.12 12.23
C ALA A 343 7.87 14.61 12.15
N LEU A 344 8.86 13.75 11.92
CA LEU A 344 8.69 12.29 11.92
C LEU A 344 9.00 11.66 13.29
N ARG A 345 9.46 12.44 14.27
CA ARG A 345 9.66 11.95 15.65
C ARG A 345 8.30 11.67 16.28
N ASP A 346 8.20 10.57 16.99
CA ASP A 346 6.98 10.17 17.72
C ASP A 346 6.76 11.04 18.94
#